data_8ad30368f4c57a00ea18e6031cd89de7
#
_entry.id   8ad30368f4c57a00ea18e6031cd89de7
#
_cell.length_a   1.000
_cell.length_b   1.000
_cell.length_c   1.000
_cell.angle_alpha   90.00
_cell.angle_beta   90.00
_cell.angle_gamma   90.00
#
_symmetry.space_group_name_H-M   'P 1'
#
loop_
_entity.id
_entity.type
_entity.pdbx_description
1 polymer ?
#
loop_
_entity_poly.entity_id
_entity_poly.type
_entity_poly.pdbx_seq_one_letter_code
_entity_poly.pdbx_strand_id
1 'polypeptide(L)'
;MSAQFDRGSGFEPEPGEDLPPLENWPPPEIVARWEARKEAARRRRSFRRRVIAWAVVVAVIVGGIVFIVKRNSGNSEKPKAAAPAARPATVVWAVNTATASFVAVVSNSGGLGPVAIAIPDQTLVDIPGGPSTVGGSAGDPGLLLAAAQATLDRPIDHYLVTSDVELSALLDRIGPLEVQIDEPFVWSGRTFGPGTARLTGGPVVAYLDAGTELDRTSRWEEVLTGIFAIRPNARRWDRPLGATDSARAVRSVLFGAHQAAVLELPTAPAEGGGLLADHDDAVDFANSHLGPAGTPLVRVVVLSANGRKGDVIVIATRLAGLGYRVVAAQQARVPLALTQIVASDESFLGKAAQVQAILGVGSVYVGPESSGVADLTIVVGRDFKAA
;
A
#
# COMPACT_ATOMS: atom_id res chain seq x y z
N MET A 1 19.34 -9.75 41.32
CA MET A 1 19.26 -8.29 41.34
C MET A 1 17.92 -7.93 40.73
N SER A 2 16.94 -7.59 41.59
CA SER A 2 15.57 -7.29 41.21
C SER A 2 15.46 -5.79 40.96
N ALA A 3 15.20 -5.38 39.73
CA ALA A 3 14.89 -3.99 39.42
C ALA A 3 13.44 -3.70 39.82
N GLN A 4 13.29 -2.86 40.82
CA GLN A 4 12.05 -2.35 41.35
C GLN A 4 11.55 -1.25 40.40
N PHE A 5 10.49 -1.53 39.65
CA PHE A 5 9.80 -0.50 38.87
C PHE A 5 9.02 0.42 39.81
N ASP A 6 9.49 1.65 39.90
CA ASP A 6 8.82 2.74 40.59
C ASP A 6 7.54 3.11 39.80
N ARG A 7 6.38 2.83 40.39
CA ARG A 7 5.08 3.27 39.91
C ARG A 7 4.96 4.76 40.16
N GLY A 8 5.28 5.54 39.12
CA GLY A 8 5.05 6.96 39.08
C GLY A 8 3.61 7.34 39.50
N SER A 9 3.57 8.29 40.37
CA SER A 9 2.46 8.95 41.03
C SER A 9 1.21 9.07 40.15
N GLY A 10 0.15 8.36 40.55
CA GLY A 10 -1.19 8.60 40.07
C GLY A 10 -1.59 10.04 40.35
N PHE A 11 -2.00 10.72 39.33
CA PHE A 11 -2.69 12.01 39.42
C PHE A 11 -4.08 11.71 39.99
N GLU A 12 -4.22 11.78 41.33
CA GLU A 12 -5.52 11.87 41.99
C GLU A 12 -5.98 13.33 41.86
N PRO A 13 -7.11 13.60 41.15
CA PRO A 13 -7.68 14.94 41.12
C PRO A 13 -8.11 15.31 42.56
N GLU A 14 -7.72 16.50 42.99
CA GLU A 14 -8.16 17.00 44.29
C GLU A 14 -9.69 17.06 44.37
N PRO A 15 -10.32 16.63 45.45
CA PRO A 15 -11.77 16.70 45.63
C PRO A 15 -12.17 18.17 45.81
N GLY A 16 -12.69 18.80 44.76
CA GLY A 16 -13.20 20.17 44.82
C GLY A 16 -13.08 20.99 43.52
N GLU A 17 -12.47 20.46 42.45
CA GLU A 17 -12.57 21.14 41.14
C GLU A 17 -13.94 20.84 40.52
N ASP A 18 -14.84 21.84 40.59
CA ASP A 18 -16.09 21.83 39.88
C ASP A 18 -15.80 21.74 38.37
N LEU A 19 -16.05 20.59 37.82
CA LEU A 19 -15.99 20.42 36.34
C LEU A 19 -16.93 21.44 35.69
N PRO A 20 -16.45 22.21 34.72
CA PRO A 20 -17.31 23.20 34.05
C PRO A 20 -18.58 22.52 33.48
N PRO A 21 -19.74 23.15 33.60
CA PRO A 21 -21.01 22.58 33.16
C PRO A 21 -20.94 22.19 31.67
N LEU A 22 -21.39 21.00 31.35
CA LEU A 22 -21.40 20.41 29.99
C LEU A 22 -22.12 21.26 28.94
N GLU A 23 -22.88 22.28 29.35
CA GLU A 23 -23.58 23.22 28.44
C GLU A 23 -22.63 24.02 27.52
N ASN A 24 -21.35 24.15 27.85
CA ASN A 24 -20.37 24.90 27.06
C ASN A 24 -19.30 24.00 26.39
N TRP A 25 -19.56 22.71 26.26
CA TRP A 25 -18.65 21.82 25.52
C TRP A 25 -19.07 21.72 24.06
N PRO A 26 -18.18 21.92 23.05
CA PRO A 26 -16.72 22.08 23.16
C PRO A 26 -16.29 23.52 23.50
N PRO A 27 -15.13 23.71 24.15
CA PRO A 27 -14.61 25.05 24.46
C PRO A 27 -14.53 25.96 23.23
N PRO A 28 -14.79 27.27 23.38
CA PRO A 28 -14.85 28.21 22.26
C PRO A 28 -13.58 28.25 21.39
N GLU A 29 -12.42 27.94 21.99
CA GLU A 29 -11.15 27.84 21.28
C GLU A 29 -11.12 26.66 20.28
N ILE A 30 -11.76 25.55 20.62
CA ILE A 30 -11.84 24.38 19.74
C ILE A 30 -12.79 24.68 18.57
N VAL A 31 -13.90 25.35 18.84
CA VAL A 31 -14.85 25.77 17.81
C VAL A 31 -14.18 26.74 16.84
N ALA A 32 -13.46 27.75 17.35
CA ALA A 32 -12.74 28.72 16.52
C ALA A 32 -11.68 28.07 15.62
N ARG A 33 -10.93 27.09 16.13
CA ARG A 33 -9.96 26.32 15.32
C ARG A 33 -10.65 25.47 14.23
N TRP A 34 -11.82 24.94 14.53
CA TRP A 34 -12.63 24.17 13.58
C TRP A 34 -13.19 25.06 12.45
N GLU A 35 -13.68 26.22 12.79
CA GLU A 35 -14.17 27.21 11.83
C GLU A 35 -13.04 27.72 10.93
N ALA A 36 -11.88 28.05 11.50
CA ALA A 36 -10.71 28.47 10.74
C ALA A 36 -10.25 27.39 9.73
N ARG A 37 -10.28 26.10 10.11
CA ARG A 37 -9.99 25.01 9.18
C ARG A 37 -11.04 24.85 8.09
N LYS A 38 -12.33 25.02 8.40
CA LYS A 38 -13.41 24.99 7.40
C LYS A 38 -13.30 26.15 6.40
N GLU A 39 -12.94 27.34 6.87
CA GLU A 39 -12.73 28.48 5.97
C GLU A 39 -11.49 28.31 5.07
N ALA A 40 -10.39 27.79 5.60
CA ALA A 40 -9.21 27.48 4.80
C ALA A 40 -9.51 26.41 3.72
N ALA A 41 -10.28 25.38 4.05
CA ALA A 41 -10.72 24.36 3.11
C ALA A 41 -11.68 24.92 2.03
N ARG A 42 -12.59 25.87 2.40
CA ARG A 42 -13.47 26.55 1.44
C ARG A 42 -12.69 27.43 0.47
N ARG A 43 -11.66 28.16 0.94
CA ARG A 43 -10.80 29.00 0.08
C ARG A 43 -10.00 28.16 -0.91
N ARG A 44 -9.46 27.00 -0.49
CA ARG A 44 -8.77 26.05 -1.39
C ARG A 44 -9.71 25.46 -2.46
N ARG A 45 -10.97 25.14 -2.11
CA ARG A 45 -11.97 24.65 -3.08
C ARG A 45 -12.37 25.70 -4.10
N SER A 46 -12.52 26.95 -3.70
CA SER A 46 -12.86 28.06 -4.61
C SER A 46 -11.70 28.37 -5.58
N PHE A 47 -10.45 28.27 -5.12
CA PHE A 47 -9.29 28.44 -5.96
C PHE A 47 -9.18 27.32 -7.01
N ARG A 48 -9.35 26.05 -6.60
CA ARG A 48 -9.37 24.91 -7.54
C ARG A 48 -10.49 25.02 -8.58
N ARG A 49 -11.68 25.45 -8.19
CA ARG A 49 -12.80 25.66 -9.14
C ARG A 49 -12.47 26.76 -10.16
N ARG A 50 -11.80 27.83 -9.76
CA ARG A 50 -11.36 28.89 -10.69
C ARG A 50 -10.27 28.39 -11.64
N VAL A 51 -9.29 27.61 -11.15
CA VAL A 51 -8.25 27.01 -11.99
C VAL A 51 -8.86 26.01 -12.98
N ILE A 52 -9.80 25.17 -12.55
CA ILE A 52 -10.50 24.23 -13.45
C ILE A 52 -11.35 24.98 -14.48
N ALA A 53 -12.07 26.03 -14.08
CA ALA A 53 -12.84 26.86 -15.01
C ALA A 53 -11.93 27.51 -16.07
N TRP A 54 -10.77 28.03 -15.67
CA TRP A 54 -9.77 28.59 -16.61
C TRP A 54 -9.17 27.51 -17.52
N ALA A 55 -8.90 26.31 -16.99
CA ALA A 55 -8.40 25.17 -17.79
C ALA A 55 -9.43 24.73 -18.84
N VAL A 56 -10.74 24.74 -18.49
CA VAL A 56 -11.81 24.43 -19.42
C VAL A 56 -11.92 25.50 -20.51
N VAL A 57 -11.84 26.77 -20.15
CA VAL A 57 -11.86 27.87 -21.13
C VAL A 57 -10.66 27.78 -22.10
N VAL A 58 -9.48 27.53 -21.59
CA VAL A 58 -8.28 27.32 -22.42
C VAL A 58 -8.43 26.07 -23.31
N ALA A 59 -8.98 24.97 -22.78
CA ALA A 59 -9.24 23.76 -23.56
C ALA A 59 -10.27 24.00 -24.68
N VAL A 60 -11.31 24.80 -24.43
CA VAL A 60 -12.32 25.16 -25.44
C VAL A 60 -11.70 26.06 -26.54
N ILE A 61 -10.85 27.03 -26.15
CA ILE A 61 -10.16 27.89 -27.11
C ILE A 61 -9.17 27.07 -27.97
N VAL A 62 -8.34 26.22 -27.34
CA VAL A 62 -7.40 25.33 -28.06
C VAL A 62 -8.16 24.31 -28.91
N GLY A 63 -9.24 23.72 -28.38
CA GLY A 63 -10.12 22.82 -29.13
C GLY A 63 -10.79 23.48 -30.31
N GLY A 64 -11.24 24.72 -30.16
CA GLY A 64 -11.81 25.55 -31.23
C GLY A 64 -10.79 25.84 -32.35
N ILE A 65 -9.57 26.21 -31.99
CA ILE A 65 -8.48 26.45 -32.96
C ILE A 65 -8.14 25.15 -33.72
N VAL A 66 -8.00 24.04 -33.00
CA VAL A 66 -7.70 22.73 -33.61
C VAL A 66 -8.85 22.28 -34.53
N PHE A 67 -10.12 22.56 -34.15
CA PHE A 67 -11.28 22.24 -34.97
C PHE A 67 -11.33 23.06 -36.28
N ILE A 68 -10.99 24.34 -36.21
CA ILE A 68 -10.92 25.22 -37.39
C ILE A 68 -9.80 24.81 -38.34
N VAL A 69 -8.61 24.49 -37.80
CA VAL A 69 -7.47 23.99 -38.60
C VAL A 69 -7.79 22.64 -39.23
N LYS A 70 -8.49 21.76 -38.53
CA LYS A 70 -8.84 20.41 -39.02
C LYS A 70 -9.97 20.41 -40.06
N ARG A 71 -10.84 21.43 -40.08
CA ARG A 71 -11.90 21.58 -41.10
C ARG A 71 -11.36 22.04 -42.43
N ASN A 72 -10.14 22.61 -42.45
CA ASN A 72 -9.52 23.15 -43.65
C ASN A 72 -8.51 22.19 -44.33
N SER A 73 -8.21 21.04 -43.71
CA SER A 73 -7.32 20.02 -44.27
C SER A 73 -8.15 18.76 -44.58
N GLY A 74 -8.63 18.71 -45.82
CA GLY A 74 -9.22 17.49 -46.34
C GLY A 74 -8.21 16.35 -46.38
N ASN A 75 -8.69 15.12 -46.12
CA ASN A 75 -8.01 13.84 -46.21
C ASN A 75 -6.74 13.66 -45.36
N SER A 76 -6.93 13.29 -44.11
CA SER A 76 -5.92 12.60 -43.36
C SER A 76 -6.58 11.44 -42.61
N GLU A 77 -6.03 10.26 -42.82
CA GLU A 77 -6.39 9.05 -42.04
C GLU A 77 -6.57 9.36 -40.56
N LYS A 78 -7.69 8.93 -39.98
CA LYS A 78 -7.93 9.06 -38.55
C LYS A 78 -6.73 8.46 -37.80
N PRO A 79 -5.98 9.22 -37.00
CA PRO A 79 -4.97 8.63 -36.17
C PRO A 79 -5.68 7.62 -35.27
N LYS A 80 -5.31 6.35 -35.38
CA LYS A 80 -5.73 5.29 -34.49
C LYS A 80 -5.40 5.80 -33.07
N ALA A 81 -6.42 6.06 -32.26
CA ALA A 81 -6.23 6.50 -30.88
C ALA A 81 -5.18 5.58 -30.25
N ALA A 82 -4.04 6.13 -29.88
CA ALA A 82 -3.02 5.36 -29.19
C ALA A 82 -3.70 4.77 -27.96
N ALA A 83 -3.68 3.44 -27.86
CA ALA A 83 -4.14 2.79 -26.63
C ALA A 83 -3.41 3.46 -25.46
N PRO A 84 -4.11 3.78 -24.36
CA PRO A 84 -3.45 4.38 -23.19
C PRO A 84 -2.24 3.51 -22.89
N ALA A 85 -1.07 4.15 -22.73
CA ALA A 85 0.17 3.44 -22.42
C ALA A 85 -0.10 2.52 -21.23
N ALA A 86 0.15 1.23 -21.43
CA ALA A 86 -0.10 0.26 -20.38
C ALA A 86 0.73 0.65 -19.16
N ARG A 87 0.06 0.79 -18.01
CA ARG A 87 0.74 1.06 -16.74
C ARG A 87 1.78 -0.03 -16.47
N PRO A 88 2.99 0.32 -15.98
CA PRO A 88 3.97 -0.66 -15.56
C PRO A 88 3.35 -1.64 -14.55
N ALA A 89 3.55 -2.93 -14.77
CA ALA A 89 3.12 -3.94 -13.82
C ALA A 89 4.00 -3.89 -12.55
N THR A 90 3.37 -4.02 -11.40
CA THR A 90 4.00 -3.95 -10.09
C THR A 90 3.74 -5.21 -9.29
N VAL A 91 4.74 -5.62 -8.49
CA VAL A 91 4.66 -6.76 -7.56
C VAL A 91 5.08 -6.28 -6.18
N VAL A 92 4.27 -6.51 -5.15
CA VAL A 92 4.77 -6.47 -3.78
C VAL A 92 5.37 -7.84 -3.45
N TRP A 93 6.62 -7.82 -3.06
CA TRP A 93 7.37 -9.02 -2.66
C TRP A 93 7.68 -8.96 -1.19
N ALA A 94 7.20 -9.94 -0.43
CA ALA A 94 7.56 -10.14 0.96
C ALA A 94 8.40 -11.40 1.12
N VAL A 95 9.43 -11.33 1.95
CA VAL A 95 10.22 -12.46 2.40
C VAL A 95 10.06 -12.57 3.91
N ASN A 96 9.50 -13.68 4.37
CA ASN A 96 9.32 -13.97 5.78
C ASN A 96 10.43 -14.90 6.26
N THR A 97 11.26 -14.43 7.17
CA THR A 97 12.28 -15.22 7.85
C THR A 97 11.83 -15.55 9.28
N ALA A 98 12.69 -16.22 10.02
CA ALA A 98 12.39 -16.56 11.42
C ALA A 98 12.29 -15.32 12.33
N THR A 99 12.99 -14.23 11.99
CA THR A 99 13.15 -13.05 12.86
C THR A 99 12.47 -11.79 12.32
N ALA A 100 12.22 -11.71 11.02
CA ALA A 100 11.75 -10.50 10.36
C ALA A 100 10.95 -10.79 9.08
N SER A 101 10.30 -9.75 8.59
CA SER A 101 9.71 -9.71 7.26
C SER A 101 10.37 -8.60 6.45
N PHE A 102 10.77 -8.90 5.23
CA PHE A 102 11.39 -7.96 4.30
C PHE A 102 10.43 -7.70 3.15
N VAL A 103 10.10 -6.45 2.90
CA VAL A 103 9.09 -6.08 1.90
C VAL A 103 9.68 -5.15 0.86
N ALA A 104 9.36 -5.38 -0.40
CA ALA A 104 9.69 -4.47 -1.49
C ALA A 104 8.57 -4.41 -2.53
N VAL A 105 8.41 -3.27 -3.19
CA VAL A 105 7.58 -3.13 -4.38
C VAL A 105 8.48 -3.05 -5.60
N VAL A 106 8.30 -3.98 -6.53
CA VAL A 106 9.13 -4.14 -7.72
C VAL A 106 8.32 -3.78 -8.96
N SER A 107 8.91 -2.99 -9.84
CA SER A 107 8.38 -2.70 -11.19
C SER A 107 9.44 -2.96 -12.24
N ASN A 108 9.04 -3.55 -13.36
CA ASN A 108 9.93 -3.80 -14.51
C ASN A 108 10.07 -2.59 -15.45
N SER A 109 9.29 -1.55 -15.26
CA SER A 109 9.33 -0.33 -16.09
C SER A 109 8.76 0.85 -15.29
N GLY A 110 9.55 1.37 -14.36
CA GLY A 110 9.24 2.62 -13.67
C GLY A 110 9.46 3.85 -14.55
N GLY A 111 9.25 5.05 -14.01
CA GLY A 111 9.43 6.31 -14.73
C GLY A 111 10.82 6.50 -15.34
N LEU A 112 11.85 5.94 -14.69
CA LEU A 112 13.26 6.00 -15.10
C LEU A 112 13.85 4.64 -15.46
N GLY A 113 13.06 3.57 -15.51
CA GLY A 113 13.49 2.20 -15.76
C GLY A 113 12.99 1.22 -14.69
N PRO A 114 13.53 -0.01 -14.65
CA PRO A 114 13.20 -0.97 -13.60
C PRO A 114 13.59 -0.44 -12.22
N VAL A 115 12.72 -0.67 -11.22
CA VAL A 115 12.93 -0.20 -9.86
C VAL A 115 12.41 -1.20 -8.83
N ALA A 116 13.06 -1.28 -7.68
CA ALA A 116 12.60 -1.95 -6.49
C ALA A 116 12.63 -0.97 -5.32
N ILE A 117 11.51 -0.77 -4.65
CA ILE A 117 11.39 0.09 -3.48
C ILE A 117 11.30 -0.81 -2.26
N ALA A 118 12.34 -0.84 -1.44
CA ALA A 118 12.34 -1.50 -0.15
C ALA A 118 11.48 -0.68 0.83
N ILE A 119 10.56 -1.35 1.51
CA ILE A 119 9.71 -0.72 2.52
C ILE A 119 10.16 -1.26 3.88
N PRO A 120 10.60 -0.39 4.81
CA PRO A 120 10.96 -0.81 6.15
C PRO A 120 9.81 -1.58 6.82
N ASP A 121 10.13 -2.72 7.42
CA ASP A 121 9.12 -3.62 8.01
C ASP A 121 8.32 -2.98 9.15
N GLN A 122 8.94 -2.01 9.85
CA GLN A 122 8.36 -1.22 10.94
C GLN A 122 7.45 -0.07 10.45
N THR A 123 7.30 0.12 9.14
CA THR A 123 6.44 1.19 8.61
C THR A 123 5.00 0.97 9.04
N LEU A 124 4.47 1.92 9.81
CA LEU A 124 3.10 1.91 10.31
C LEU A 124 2.12 2.14 9.18
N VAL A 125 1.06 1.36 9.15
CA VAL A 125 0.02 1.43 8.12
C VAL A 125 -1.34 1.05 8.69
N ASP A 126 -2.38 1.74 8.24
CA ASP A 126 -3.75 1.34 8.52
C ASP A 126 -4.22 0.33 7.48
N ILE A 127 -4.42 -0.91 7.93
CA ILE A 127 -4.90 -2.02 7.13
C ILE A 127 -6.24 -2.53 7.62
N PRO A 128 -6.94 -3.37 6.84
CA PRO A 128 -8.12 -4.09 7.32
C PRO A 128 -7.82 -4.86 8.62
N GLY A 129 -8.53 -4.49 9.69
CA GLY A 129 -8.31 -5.08 11.01
C GLY A 129 -7.68 -4.11 12.03
N GLY A 130 -7.16 -2.99 11.60
CA GLY A 130 -6.61 -1.92 12.43
C GLY A 130 -5.16 -1.57 12.11
N PRO A 131 -4.56 -0.67 12.89
CA PRO A 131 -3.17 -0.29 12.72
C PRO A 131 -2.23 -1.50 12.84
N SER A 132 -1.25 -1.57 11.96
CA SER A 132 -0.24 -2.62 11.90
C SER A 132 1.06 -2.04 11.35
N THR A 133 2.06 -2.90 11.17
CA THR A 133 3.24 -2.57 10.37
C THR A 133 3.19 -3.28 9.02
N VAL A 134 3.92 -2.79 8.05
CA VAL A 134 4.03 -3.45 6.74
C VAL A 134 4.58 -4.86 6.91
N GLY A 135 5.61 -5.05 7.75
CA GLY A 135 6.14 -6.37 8.07
C GLY A 135 5.12 -7.27 8.77
N GLY A 136 4.30 -6.72 9.68
CA GLY A 136 3.21 -7.47 10.35
C GLY A 136 2.13 -7.97 9.40
N SER A 137 1.96 -7.34 8.24
CA SER A 137 1.01 -7.77 7.20
C SER A 137 1.58 -8.83 6.24
N ALA A 138 2.89 -9.07 6.26
CA ALA A 138 3.59 -9.89 5.25
C ALA A 138 3.21 -11.39 5.28
N GLY A 139 2.62 -11.88 6.37
CA GLY A 139 2.14 -13.26 6.48
C GLY A 139 0.83 -13.55 5.74
N ASP A 140 0.02 -12.52 5.43
CA ASP A 140 -1.24 -12.63 4.68
C ASP A 140 -1.12 -11.85 3.36
N PRO A 141 -1.22 -12.53 2.21
CA PRO A 141 -1.06 -11.88 0.91
C PRO A 141 -1.99 -10.70 0.65
N GLY A 142 -3.23 -10.77 1.15
CA GLY A 142 -4.18 -9.68 0.95
C GLY A 142 -3.91 -8.49 1.87
N LEU A 143 -3.48 -8.74 3.12
CA LEU A 143 -3.05 -7.68 4.03
C LEU A 143 -1.76 -7.03 3.55
N LEU A 144 -0.80 -7.82 3.03
CA LEU A 144 0.42 -7.31 2.41
C LEU A 144 0.12 -6.38 1.24
N LEU A 145 -0.79 -6.81 0.35
CA LEU A 145 -1.20 -6.00 -0.80
C LEU A 145 -1.89 -4.71 -0.35
N ALA A 146 -2.80 -4.80 0.64
CA ALA A 146 -3.46 -3.63 1.22
C ALA A 146 -2.46 -2.68 1.87
N ALA A 147 -1.48 -3.20 2.61
CA ALA A 147 -0.43 -2.41 3.25
C ALA A 147 0.41 -1.66 2.23
N ALA A 148 0.92 -2.34 1.20
CA ALA A 148 1.71 -1.71 0.14
C ALA A 148 0.92 -0.66 -0.64
N GLN A 149 -0.35 -0.94 -0.96
CA GLN A 149 -1.25 0.02 -1.61
C GLN A 149 -1.54 1.24 -0.73
N ALA A 150 -1.74 1.05 0.58
CA ALA A 150 -1.98 2.14 1.51
C ALA A 150 -0.73 3.02 1.69
N THR A 151 0.45 2.39 1.79
CA THR A 151 1.73 3.09 1.97
C THR A 151 2.09 3.95 0.76
N LEU A 152 1.89 3.45 -0.47
CA LEU A 152 2.29 4.14 -1.70
C LEU A 152 1.14 4.87 -2.41
N ASP A 153 -0.06 4.82 -1.87
CA ASP A 153 -1.33 5.34 -2.44
C ASP A 153 -1.54 5.00 -3.92
N ARG A 154 -1.24 3.76 -4.29
CA ARG A 154 -1.33 3.31 -5.67
C ARG A 154 -1.72 1.85 -5.78
N PRO A 155 -2.33 1.43 -6.91
CA PRO A 155 -2.60 0.02 -7.18
C PRO A 155 -1.30 -0.75 -7.33
N ILE A 156 -1.24 -1.91 -6.68
CA ILE A 156 -0.22 -2.96 -6.87
C ILE A 156 -0.92 -4.12 -7.57
N ASP A 157 -0.30 -4.64 -8.65
CA ASP A 157 -0.98 -5.61 -9.51
C ASP A 157 -0.91 -7.04 -8.98
N HIS A 158 0.23 -7.41 -8.39
CA HIS A 158 0.49 -8.78 -7.95
C HIS A 158 1.21 -8.80 -6.62
N TYR A 159 1.18 -9.97 -5.96
CA TYR A 159 1.97 -10.22 -4.77
C TYR A 159 2.85 -11.46 -4.94
N LEU A 160 3.93 -11.50 -4.15
CA LEU A 160 4.77 -12.66 -3.92
C LEU A 160 5.12 -12.72 -2.44
N VAL A 161 4.77 -13.81 -1.77
CA VAL A 161 5.19 -14.09 -0.39
C VAL A 161 6.12 -15.30 -0.43
N THR A 162 7.32 -15.12 0.04
CA THR A 162 8.41 -16.10 0.00
C THR A 162 8.86 -16.39 1.43
N SER A 163 9.00 -17.65 1.80
CA SER A 163 9.64 -18.06 3.05
C SER A 163 11.18 -18.01 2.92
N ASP A 164 11.88 -18.08 4.04
CA ASP A 164 13.32 -18.23 4.14
C ASP A 164 13.85 -19.42 3.31
N VAL A 165 13.15 -20.56 3.40
CA VAL A 165 13.49 -21.80 2.64
C VAL A 165 13.35 -21.58 1.13
N GLU A 166 12.26 -20.90 0.70
CA GLU A 166 12.01 -20.61 -0.71
C GLU A 166 12.99 -19.58 -1.26
N LEU A 167 13.32 -18.53 -0.48
CA LEU A 167 14.34 -17.55 -0.83
C LEU A 167 15.71 -18.25 -0.96
N SER A 168 16.11 -19.05 0.02
CA SER A 168 17.35 -19.82 -0.03
C SER A 168 17.42 -20.66 -1.30
N ALA A 169 16.35 -21.42 -1.59
CA ALA A 169 16.30 -22.25 -2.79
C ALA A 169 16.29 -21.45 -4.09
N LEU A 170 15.72 -20.25 -4.11
CA LEU A 170 15.81 -19.34 -5.25
C LEU A 170 17.26 -18.89 -5.47
N LEU A 171 17.91 -18.42 -4.40
CA LEU A 171 19.28 -17.91 -4.46
C LEU A 171 20.28 -18.97 -4.87
N ASP A 172 20.12 -20.22 -4.40
CA ASP A 172 20.95 -21.34 -4.85
C ASP A 172 20.81 -21.61 -6.36
N ARG A 173 19.65 -21.36 -6.93
CA ARG A 173 19.40 -21.52 -8.37
C ARG A 173 19.94 -20.37 -9.21
N ILE A 174 19.79 -19.13 -8.77
CA ILE A 174 20.22 -17.96 -9.55
C ILE A 174 21.73 -17.75 -9.46
N GLY A 175 22.34 -18.19 -8.39
CA GLY A 175 23.80 -18.12 -8.15
C GLY A 175 24.15 -17.18 -7.01
N PRO A 176 25.44 -17.10 -6.67
CA PRO A 176 25.89 -16.31 -5.54
C PRO A 176 25.66 -14.82 -5.77
N LEU A 177 25.15 -14.14 -4.75
CA LEU A 177 25.06 -12.69 -4.66
C LEU A 177 26.40 -12.12 -4.17
N GLU A 178 26.79 -11.00 -4.70
CA GLU A 178 27.84 -10.17 -4.14
C GLU A 178 27.21 -9.20 -3.15
N VAL A 179 27.54 -9.32 -1.86
CA VAL A 179 26.94 -8.57 -0.75
C VAL A 179 28.07 -7.89 0.02
N GLN A 180 27.87 -6.63 0.38
CA GLN A 180 28.76 -5.89 1.25
C GLN A 180 28.36 -6.16 2.72
N ILE A 181 29.24 -6.81 3.47
CA ILE A 181 29.02 -7.11 4.88
C ILE A 181 29.66 -6.01 5.71
N ASP A 182 28.87 -5.27 6.46
CA ASP A 182 29.36 -4.25 7.37
C ASP A 182 29.65 -4.83 8.75
N GLU A 183 28.80 -5.72 9.24
CA GLU A 183 28.94 -6.39 10.53
C GLU A 183 29.04 -7.90 10.36
N PRO A 184 29.93 -8.56 11.13
CA PRO A 184 30.11 -10.00 11.01
C PRO A 184 28.85 -10.76 11.43
N PHE A 185 28.56 -11.84 10.71
CA PHE A 185 27.49 -12.78 11.07
C PHE A 185 27.96 -14.22 11.01
N VAL A 186 27.20 -15.13 11.64
CA VAL A 186 27.53 -16.55 11.70
C VAL A 186 26.46 -17.36 10.98
N TRP A 187 26.88 -18.25 10.09
CA TRP A 187 26.02 -19.24 9.47
C TRP A 187 26.70 -20.63 9.51
N SER A 188 25.99 -21.61 10.05
CA SER A 188 26.45 -23.01 10.16
C SER A 188 27.84 -23.15 10.76
N GLY A 189 28.15 -22.34 11.80
CA GLY A 189 29.46 -22.35 12.50
C GLY A 189 30.58 -21.62 11.76
N ARG A 190 30.32 -21.06 10.58
CA ARG A 190 31.28 -20.23 9.84
C ARG A 190 30.96 -18.75 10.06
N THR A 191 31.98 -17.98 10.43
CA THR A 191 31.86 -16.51 10.54
C THR A 191 32.17 -15.84 9.20
N PHE A 192 31.31 -14.98 8.76
CA PHE A 192 31.52 -14.06 7.64
C PHE A 192 31.85 -12.69 8.22
N GLY A 193 33.06 -12.21 7.93
CA GLY A 193 33.55 -10.91 8.43
C GLY A 193 33.16 -9.75 7.52
N PRO A 194 33.46 -8.51 7.95
CA PRO A 194 33.25 -7.32 7.14
C PRO A 194 33.96 -7.36 5.80
N GLY A 195 33.36 -6.76 4.78
CA GLY A 195 33.87 -6.70 3.42
C GLY A 195 32.94 -7.34 2.39
N THR A 196 33.33 -7.34 1.14
CA THR A 196 32.56 -7.94 0.05
C THR A 196 32.62 -9.46 0.12
N ALA A 197 31.48 -10.13 0.15
CA ALA A 197 31.36 -11.58 0.14
C ALA A 197 30.42 -12.08 -0.95
N ARG A 198 30.68 -13.27 -1.45
CA ARG A 198 29.77 -13.97 -2.38
C ARG A 198 28.99 -15.01 -1.60
N LEU A 199 27.69 -14.71 -1.39
CA LEU A 199 26.77 -15.51 -0.60
C LEU A 199 25.77 -16.24 -1.50
N THR A 200 25.41 -17.46 -1.12
CA THR A 200 24.32 -18.25 -1.73
C THR A 200 23.17 -18.41 -0.72
N GLY A 201 22.17 -19.15 -1.05
CA GLY A 201 20.91 -19.34 -0.33
C GLY A 201 20.92 -19.18 1.19
N GLY A 202 21.33 -20.21 1.92
CA GLY A 202 21.31 -20.17 3.40
C GLY A 202 22.12 -19.05 4.04
N PRO A 203 23.37 -18.78 3.61
CA PRO A 203 24.13 -17.61 4.06
C PRO A 203 23.45 -16.26 3.87
N VAL A 204 22.71 -16.06 2.76
CA VAL A 204 21.96 -14.78 2.54
C VAL A 204 20.83 -14.65 3.55
N VAL A 205 20.07 -15.72 3.79
CA VAL A 205 19.02 -15.71 4.81
C VAL A 205 19.59 -15.39 6.19
N ALA A 206 20.71 -16.04 6.56
CA ALA A 206 21.38 -15.75 7.83
C ALA A 206 21.91 -14.32 7.92
N TYR A 207 22.38 -13.75 6.81
CA TYR A 207 22.77 -12.34 6.72
C TYR A 207 21.59 -11.39 6.98
N LEU A 208 20.43 -11.68 6.42
CA LEU A 208 19.21 -10.90 6.65
C LEU A 208 18.77 -11.00 8.12
N ASP A 209 18.79 -12.20 8.71
CA ASP A 209 18.37 -12.43 10.09
C ASP A 209 19.35 -11.87 11.14
N ALA A 210 20.62 -11.73 10.80
CA ALA A 210 21.66 -11.25 11.73
C ALA A 210 21.62 -9.72 11.96
N GLY A 211 20.87 -8.96 11.15
CA GLY A 211 20.75 -7.50 11.27
C GLY A 211 19.98 -7.07 12.51
N THR A 212 20.37 -5.92 13.05
CA THR A 212 19.51 -5.21 13.99
C THR A 212 18.26 -4.72 13.28
N GLU A 213 17.26 -4.29 14.03
CA GLU A 213 16.02 -3.75 13.45
C GLU A 213 16.26 -2.56 12.52
N LEU A 214 17.28 -1.74 12.83
CA LEU A 214 17.67 -0.57 12.04
C LEU A 214 18.39 -0.95 10.73
N ASP A 215 19.12 -2.09 10.72
CA ASP A 215 19.93 -2.48 9.57
C ASP A 215 19.16 -3.36 8.57
N ARG A 216 17.99 -3.84 8.94
CA ARG A 216 17.22 -4.81 8.15
C ARG A 216 16.91 -4.30 6.74
N THR A 217 16.47 -3.06 6.63
CA THR A 217 16.11 -2.47 5.33
C THR A 217 17.34 -2.35 4.44
N SER A 218 18.45 -1.84 4.94
CA SER A 218 19.71 -1.72 4.20
C SER A 218 20.22 -3.08 3.73
N ARG A 219 20.16 -4.11 4.57
CA ARG A 219 20.53 -5.47 4.19
C ARG A 219 19.62 -6.05 3.10
N TRP A 220 18.32 -5.73 3.19
CA TRP A 220 17.37 -6.13 2.17
C TRP A 220 17.64 -5.44 0.83
N GLU A 221 17.98 -4.14 0.84
CA GLU A 221 18.39 -3.42 -0.36
C GLU A 221 19.62 -4.03 -1.03
N GLU A 222 20.61 -4.41 -0.26
CA GLU A 222 21.81 -5.08 -0.78
C GLU A 222 21.47 -6.44 -1.41
N VAL A 223 20.64 -7.23 -0.75
CA VAL A 223 20.19 -8.52 -1.28
C VAL A 223 19.38 -8.32 -2.57
N LEU A 224 18.45 -7.35 -2.62
CA LEU A 224 17.71 -7.01 -3.84
C LEU A 224 18.66 -6.55 -4.96
N THR A 225 19.62 -5.67 -4.63
CA THR A 225 20.65 -5.20 -5.58
C THR A 225 21.41 -6.38 -6.16
N GLY A 226 21.85 -7.31 -5.32
CA GLY A 226 22.51 -8.53 -5.74
C GLY A 226 21.62 -9.41 -6.64
N ILE A 227 20.34 -9.60 -6.28
CA ILE A 227 19.38 -10.38 -7.07
C ILE A 227 19.18 -9.77 -8.47
N PHE A 228 18.95 -8.46 -8.53
CA PHE A 228 18.68 -7.77 -9.81
C PHE A 228 19.94 -7.50 -10.64
N ALA A 229 21.14 -7.57 -10.06
CA ALA A 229 22.39 -7.55 -10.81
C ALA A 229 22.64 -8.84 -11.61
N ILE A 230 22.09 -9.96 -11.14
CA ILE A 230 22.26 -11.26 -11.84
C ILE A 230 21.44 -11.24 -13.15
N ARG A 231 22.13 -11.54 -14.26
CA ARG A 231 21.44 -11.66 -15.55
C ARG A 231 20.38 -12.77 -15.48
N PRO A 232 19.11 -12.44 -15.75
CA PRO A 232 18.04 -13.41 -15.62
C PRO A 232 18.21 -14.56 -16.61
N ASN A 233 18.00 -15.78 -16.09
CA ASN A 233 17.93 -16.98 -16.90
C ASN A 233 16.56 -17.65 -16.65
N ALA A 234 15.73 -17.73 -17.69
CA ALA A 234 14.37 -18.24 -17.59
C ALA A 234 14.28 -19.59 -16.88
N ARG A 235 15.21 -20.51 -17.15
CA ARG A 235 15.20 -21.85 -16.53
C ARG A 235 15.43 -21.84 -15.02
N ARG A 236 16.12 -20.83 -14.49
CA ARG A 236 16.39 -20.72 -13.04
C ARG A 236 15.18 -20.18 -12.26
N TRP A 237 14.28 -19.51 -12.95
CA TRP A 237 13.07 -18.92 -12.39
C TRP A 237 11.79 -19.73 -12.67
N ASP A 238 11.89 -20.90 -13.30
CA ASP A 238 10.74 -21.72 -13.71
C ASP A 238 10.01 -22.40 -12.55
N ARG A 239 10.63 -22.51 -11.37
CA ARG A 239 9.99 -23.09 -10.19
C ARG A 239 9.18 -22.05 -9.42
N PRO A 240 8.19 -22.46 -8.62
CA PRO A 240 7.49 -21.57 -7.73
C PRO A 240 8.47 -20.79 -6.84
N LEU A 241 8.21 -19.48 -6.70
CA LEU A 241 9.03 -18.57 -5.91
C LEU A 241 8.43 -18.38 -4.51
N GLY A 242 7.22 -18.87 -4.28
CA GLY A 242 6.42 -18.67 -3.08
C GLY A 242 4.94 -18.59 -3.40
N ALA A 243 4.13 -18.14 -2.44
CA ALA A 243 2.71 -17.90 -2.64
C ALA A 243 2.50 -16.64 -3.49
N THR A 244 1.69 -16.76 -4.55
CA THR A 244 1.41 -15.66 -5.49
C THR A 244 0.04 -15.84 -6.15
N ASP A 245 -0.59 -14.72 -6.55
CA ASP A 245 -1.81 -14.71 -7.36
C ASP A 245 -1.55 -15.10 -8.82
N SER A 246 -0.36 -14.81 -9.35
CA SER A 246 0.01 -15.10 -10.74
C SER A 246 1.52 -15.34 -10.91
N ALA A 247 1.94 -16.61 -10.83
CA ALA A 247 3.34 -16.98 -11.00
C ALA A 247 3.95 -16.53 -12.35
N ARG A 248 3.14 -16.44 -13.41
CA ARG A 248 3.61 -15.96 -14.71
C ARG A 248 3.85 -14.45 -14.71
N ALA A 249 2.90 -13.67 -14.19
CA ALA A 249 2.99 -12.21 -14.14
C ALA A 249 4.13 -11.77 -13.21
N VAL A 250 4.20 -12.34 -11.99
CA VAL A 250 5.27 -12.07 -11.03
C VAL A 250 6.65 -12.36 -11.65
N ARG A 251 6.83 -13.52 -12.27
CA ARG A 251 8.08 -13.82 -12.98
C ARG A 251 8.40 -12.80 -14.07
N SER A 252 7.40 -12.38 -14.85
CA SER A 252 7.61 -11.38 -15.89
C SER A 252 8.13 -10.05 -15.33
N VAL A 253 7.56 -9.60 -14.19
CA VAL A 253 8.00 -8.37 -13.52
C VAL A 253 9.41 -8.52 -12.97
N LEU A 254 9.67 -9.57 -12.18
CA LEU A 254 10.98 -9.80 -11.57
C LEU A 254 12.09 -10.01 -12.63
N PHE A 255 11.76 -10.66 -13.74
CA PHE A 255 12.67 -10.84 -14.88
C PHE A 255 12.99 -9.51 -15.57
N GLY A 256 11.95 -8.68 -15.77
CA GLY A 256 12.10 -7.35 -16.35
C GLY A 256 12.80 -6.35 -15.42
N ALA A 257 12.89 -6.67 -14.12
CA ALA A 257 13.56 -5.84 -13.12
C ALA A 257 15.11 -6.04 -13.10
N HIS A 258 15.69 -6.69 -14.11
CA HIS A 258 17.15 -6.77 -14.22
C HIS A 258 17.78 -5.37 -14.28
N GLN A 259 18.81 -5.16 -13.47
CA GLN A 259 19.43 -3.86 -13.24
C GLN A 259 18.49 -2.81 -12.64
N ALA A 260 17.46 -3.24 -11.89
CA ALA A 260 16.59 -2.31 -11.17
C ALA A 260 17.40 -1.43 -10.22
N ALA A 261 17.07 -0.15 -10.19
CA ALA A 261 17.48 0.71 -9.10
C ALA A 261 16.79 0.23 -7.82
N VAL A 262 17.54 -0.04 -6.77
CA VAL A 262 16.99 -0.38 -5.46
C VAL A 262 17.01 0.87 -4.60
N LEU A 263 15.88 1.20 -4.01
CA LEU A 263 15.66 2.44 -3.26
C LEU A 263 14.91 2.10 -1.97
N GLU A 264 15.20 2.82 -0.90
CA GLU A 264 14.42 2.77 0.34
C GLU A 264 13.29 3.79 0.32
N LEU A 265 12.11 3.39 0.83
CA LEU A 265 11.01 4.33 1.03
C LEU A 265 11.38 5.32 2.14
N PRO A 266 11.28 6.63 1.90
CA PRO A 266 11.53 7.64 2.94
C PRO A 266 10.56 7.47 4.11
N THR A 267 11.10 7.33 5.32
CA THR A 267 10.33 7.19 6.56
C THR A 267 10.97 7.99 7.68
N ALA A 268 10.18 8.33 8.70
CA ALA A 268 10.64 9.00 9.90
C ALA A 268 10.18 8.23 11.15
N PRO A 269 10.92 8.30 12.26
CA PRO A 269 10.49 7.68 13.52
C PRO A 269 9.13 8.20 13.98
N ALA A 270 8.25 7.30 14.43
CA ALA A 270 6.93 7.62 14.97
C ALA A 270 6.98 7.80 16.49
N GLU A 271 6.15 8.70 17.03
CA GLU A 271 5.89 8.76 18.47
C GLU A 271 5.24 7.44 18.92
N GLY A 272 5.88 6.72 19.83
CA GLY A 272 5.40 5.42 20.31
C GLY A 272 6.04 4.21 19.65
N GLY A 273 6.99 4.41 18.74
CA GLY A 273 7.74 3.36 18.06
C GLY A 273 7.24 3.08 16.65
N GLY A 274 8.08 2.43 15.84
CA GLY A 274 7.86 2.20 14.44
C GLY A 274 8.28 3.39 13.56
N LEU A 275 7.97 3.30 12.27
CA LEU A 275 8.30 4.30 11.26
C LEU A 275 7.02 4.82 10.60
N LEU A 276 7.00 6.11 10.28
CA LEU A 276 5.93 6.73 9.49
C LEU A 276 6.48 7.10 8.12
N ALA A 277 5.81 6.68 7.07
CA ALA A 277 5.96 7.29 5.77
C ALA A 277 5.03 8.52 5.73
N ASP A 278 5.58 9.72 5.52
CA ASP A 278 4.73 10.87 5.23
C ASP A 278 3.95 10.57 3.95
N HIS A 279 2.62 10.78 3.99
CA HIS A 279 1.76 10.36 2.89
C HIS A 279 2.10 11.07 1.58
N ASP A 280 2.30 12.38 1.63
CA ASP A 280 2.55 13.17 0.42
C ASP A 280 3.95 12.84 -0.14
N ASP A 281 4.95 12.71 0.73
CA ASP A 281 6.32 12.32 0.35
C ASP A 281 6.36 10.91 -0.24
N ALA A 282 5.65 9.94 0.34
CA ALA A 282 5.60 8.57 -0.15
C ALA A 282 4.90 8.47 -1.53
N VAL A 283 3.83 9.25 -1.74
CA VAL A 283 3.13 9.33 -3.02
C VAL A 283 4.01 9.97 -4.09
N ASP A 284 4.66 11.08 -3.77
CA ASP A 284 5.56 11.77 -4.71
C ASP A 284 6.79 10.91 -5.04
N PHE A 285 7.36 10.23 -4.05
CA PHE A 285 8.43 9.26 -4.24
C PHE A 285 7.99 8.10 -5.15
N ALA A 286 6.84 7.50 -4.87
CA ALA A 286 6.30 6.43 -5.69
C ALA A 286 6.00 6.87 -7.14
N ASN A 287 5.44 8.06 -7.32
CA ASN A 287 5.16 8.62 -8.65
C ASN A 287 6.45 8.91 -9.45
N SER A 288 7.49 9.37 -8.77
CA SER A 288 8.78 9.67 -9.39
C SER A 288 9.48 8.41 -9.88
N HIS A 289 9.39 7.31 -9.13
CA HIS A 289 10.15 6.09 -9.40
C HIS A 289 9.33 5.00 -10.10
N LEU A 290 8.08 4.77 -9.69
CA LEU A 290 7.19 3.78 -10.31
C LEU A 290 6.37 4.36 -11.48
N GLY A 291 6.51 5.67 -11.76
CA GLY A 291 5.68 6.38 -12.72
C GLY A 291 4.29 6.72 -12.15
N PRO A 292 3.43 7.40 -12.91
CA PRO A 292 2.13 7.85 -12.41
C PRO A 292 1.25 6.68 -11.98
N ALA A 293 0.53 6.84 -10.87
CA ALA A 293 -0.30 5.80 -10.26
C ALA A 293 -1.45 5.29 -11.18
N GLY A 294 -1.73 5.99 -12.28
CA GLY A 294 -2.85 5.65 -13.16
C GLY A 294 -4.20 6.09 -12.56
N THR A 295 -5.23 5.27 -12.75
CA THR A 295 -6.55 5.56 -12.16
C THR A 295 -6.50 5.39 -10.65
N PRO A 296 -6.98 6.38 -9.87
CA PRO A 296 -7.05 6.26 -8.42
C PRO A 296 -7.82 5.01 -8.00
N LEU A 297 -7.35 4.36 -6.95
CA LEU A 297 -8.06 3.23 -6.36
C LEU A 297 -9.41 3.68 -5.80
N VAL A 298 -10.44 2.86 -6.01
CA VAL A 298 -11.73 3.05 -5.36
C VAL A 298 -11.57 2.75 -3.86
N ARG A 299 -11.83 3.76 -3.04
CA ARG A 299 -11.72 3.67 -1.57
C ARG A 299 -12.95 2.97 -1.00
N VAL A 300 -12.72 1.95 -0.20
CA VAL A 300 -13.79 1.12 0.36
C VAL A 300 -13.72 1.10 1.88
N VAL A 301 -14.85 1.35 2.53
CA VAL A 301 -15.06 1.07 3.95
C VAL A 301 -15.85 -0.21 4.09
N VAL A 302 -15.41 -1.13 4.94
CA VAL A 302 -16.11 -2.38 5.24
C VAL A 302 -16.56 -2.37 6.69
N LEU A 303 -17.87 -2.50 6.93
CA LEU A 303 -18.50 -2.49 8.25
C LEU A 303 -19.13 -3.85 8.55
N SER A 304 -18.75 -4.51 9.65
CA SER A 304 -19.40 -5.74 10.10
C SER A 304 -20.70 -5.41 10.83
N ALA A 305 -21.83 -5.75 10.25
CA ALA A 305 -23.16 -5.69 10.87
C ALA A 305 -23.70 -7.07 11.25
N ASN A 306 -22.92 -8.14 11.03
CA ASN A 306 -23.26 -9.50 11.42
C ASN A 306 -22.61 -9.97 12.74
N GLY A 307 -21.77 -9.10 13.34
CA GLY A 307 -21.04 -9.40 14.58
C GLY A 307 -19.78 -10.26 14.41
N ARG A 308 -19.42 -10.62 13.17
CA ARG A 308 -18.26 -11.47 12.87
C ARG A 308 -17.11 -10.62 12.35
N LYS A 309 -16.14 -10.31 13.20
CA LYS A 309 -14.95 -9.52 12.80
C LYS A 309 -14.16 -10.18 11.67
N GLY A 310 -14.06 -11.50 11.63
CA GLY A 310 -13.33 -12.24 10.60
C GLY A 310 -13.87 -12.01 9.19
N ASP A 311 -15.19 -11.87 9.02
CA ASP A 311 -15.80 -11.67 7.69
C ASP A 311 -15.36 -10.35 7.05
N VAL A 312 -15.16 -9.31 7.86
CA VAL A 312 -14.66 -8.01 7.39
C VAL A 312 -13.27 -8.12 6.82
N ILE A 313 -12.38 -8.85 7.51
CA ILE A 313 -11.00 -9.07 7.08
C ILE A 313 -10.98 -9.86 5.77
N VAL A 314 -11.77 -10.93 5.67
CA VAL A 314 -11.87 -11.75 4.45
C VAL A 314 -12.32 -10.91 3.25
N ILE A 315 -13.36 -10.07 3.43
CA ILE A 315 -13.86 -9.20 2.38
C ILE A 315 -12.79 -8.15 1.99
N ALA A 316 -12.20 -7.50 2.98
CA ALA A 316 -11.19 -6.48 2.77
C ALA A 316 -9.97 -7.02 2.01
N THR A 317 -9.47 -8.19 2.41
CA THR A 317 -8.37 -8.91 1.73
C THR A 317 -8.73 -9.24 0.28
N ARG A 318 -9.94 -9.76 0.05
CA ARG A 318 -10.43 -10.10 -1.30
C ARG A 318 -10.54 -8.86 -2.19
N LEU A 319 -11.04 -7.74 -1.65
CA LEU A 319 -11.16 -6.49 -2.38
C LEU A 319 -9.80 -5.85 -2.68
N ALA A 320 -8.87 -5.86 -1.73
CA ALA A 320 -7.51 -5.38 -1.94
C ALA A 320 -6.83 -6.14 -3.10
N GLY A 321 -6.98 -7.47 -3.16
CA GLY A 321 -6.51 -8.31 -4.26
C GLY A 321 -7.12 -7.99 -5.63
N LEU A 322 -8.22 -7.23 -5.68
CA LEU A 322 -8.91 -6.82 -6.90
C LEU A 322 -8.73 -5.33 -7.22
N GLY A 323 -7.78 -4.67 -6.54
CA GLY A 323 -7.42 -3.28 -6.81
C GLY A 323 -8.34 -2.25 -6.17
N TYR A 324 -9.03 -2.60 -5.07
CA TYR A 324 -9.73 -1.64 -4.22
C TYR A 324 -8.85 -1.25 -3.04
N ARG A 325 -8.89 0.01 -2.62
CA ARG A 325 -8.23 0.49 -1.41
C ARG A 325 -9.19 0.39 -0.22
N VAL A 326 -8.96 -0.55 0.67
CA VAL A 326 -9.75 -0.64 1.91
C VAL A 326 -9.18 0.36 2.93
N VAL A 327 -9.92 1.43 3.19
CA VAL A 327 -9.50 2.52 4.08
C VAL A 327 -9.93 2.33 5.53
N ALA A 328 -10.92 1.48 5.78
CA ALA A 328 -11.32 1.07 7.11
C ALA A 328 -12.09 -0.25 7.10
N ALA A 329 -11.92 -1.04 8.16
CA ALA A 329 -12.62 -2.29 8.39
C ALA A 329 -13.04 -2.33 9.86
N GLN A 330 -14.32 -2.03 10.14
CA GLN A 330 -14.81 -1.75 11.49
C GLN A 330 -16.11 -2.50 11.78
N GLN A 331 -16.53 -2.47 13.04
CA GLN A 331 -17.81 -3.01 13.45
C GLN A 331 -18.91 -1.95 13.28
N ALA A 332 -20.02 -2.31 12.61
CA ALA A 332 -21.19 -1.44 12.50
C ALA A 332 -21.89 -1.30 13.86
N ARG A 333 -22.49 -0.15 14.09
CA ARG A 333 -23.25 0.10 15.33
C ARG A 333 -24.56 -0.68 15.40
N VAL A 334 -25.14 -0.98 14.24
CA VAL A 334 -26.46 -1.64 14.14
C VAL A 334 -26.30 -2.93 13.34
N PRO A 335 -26.82 -4.06 13.86
CA PRO A 335 -26.79 -5.30 13.12
C PRO A 335 -27.78 -5.28 11.94
N LEU A 336 -27.37 -5.84 10.79
CA LEU A 336 -28.21 -5.97 9.60
C LEU A 336 -28.42 -7.43 9.23
N ALA A 337 -29.58 -7.73 8.68
CA ALA A 337 -29.90 -9.06 8.15
C ALA A 337 -29.26 -9.26 6.77
N LEU A 338 -29.27 -8.23 5.94
CA LEU A 338 -28.79 -8.26 4.56
C LEU A 338 -27.60 -7.33 4.38
N THR A 339 -26.66 -7.77 3.56
CA THR A 339 -25.50 -6.97 3.16
C THR A 339 -25.94 -5.79 2.28
N GLN A 340 -25.36 -4.64 2.53
CA GLN A 340 -25.60 -3.42 1.76
C GLN A 340 -24.29 -2.90 1.18
N ILE A 341 -24.33 -2.46 -0.07
CA ILE A 341 -23.20 -1.85 -0.78
C ILE A 341 -23.65 -0.46 -1.19
N VAL A 342 -23.09 0.54 -0.52
CA VAL A 342 -23.49 1.93 -0.70
C VAL A 342 -22.44 2.66 -1.49
N ALA A 343 -22.79 3.13 -2.69
CA ALA A 343 -21.96 4.01 -3.50
C ALA A 343 -22.11 5.46 -3.00
N SER A 344 -21.01 6.21 -2.93
CA SER A 344 -21.02 7.61 -2.50
C SER A 344 -21.76 8.54 -3.49
N ASP A 345 -21.76 8.14 -4.76
CA ASP A 345 -22.49 8.81 -5.83
C ASP A 345 -22.77 7.85 -7.01
N GLU A 346 -23.50 8.31 -8.01
CA GLU A 346 -23.90 7.49 -9.16
C GLU A 346 -22.72 6.99 -10.00
N SER A 347 -21.59 7.70 -10.02
CA SER A 347 -20.41 7.30 -10.82
C SER A 347 -19.78 6.00 -10.31
N PHE A 348 -19.99 5.66 -9.03
CA PHE A 348 -19.49 4.43 -8.41
C PHE A 348 -20.47 3.25 -8.46
N LEU A 349 -21.67 3.39 -9.01
CA LEU A 349 -22.65 2.29 -9.11
C LEU A 349 -22.09 1.09 -9.86
N GLY A 350 -21.35 1.31 -10.95
CA GLY A 350 -20.70 0.24 -11.71
C GLY A 350 -19.68 -0.54 -10.87
N LYS A 351 -18.94 0.16 -10.02
CA LYS A 351 -17.99 -0.46 -9.07
C LYS A 351 -18.70 -1.17 -7.93
N ALA A 352 -19.79 -0.61 -7.41
CA ALA A 352 -20.62 -1.25 -6.39
C ALA A 352 -21.25 -2.56 -6.91
N ALA A 353 -21.71 -2.59 -8.16
CA ALA A 353 -22.21 -3.82 -8.80
C ALA A 353 -21.09 -4.88 -8.99
N GLN A 354 -19.86 -4.47 -9.30
CA GLN A 354 -18.71 -5.38 -9.34
C GLN A 354 -18.44 -5.98 -7.96
N VAL A 355 -18.47 -5.17 -6.91
CA VAL A 355 -18.32 -5.64 -5.52
C VAL A 355 -19.44 -6.62 -5.14
N GLN A 356 -20.68 -6.33 -5.50
CA GLN A 356 -21.81 -7.25 -5.29
C GLN A 356 -21.55 -8.61 -5.95
N ALA A 357 -21.10 -8.62 -7.19
CA ALA A 357 -20.76 -9.85 -7.89
C ALA A 357 -19.62 -10.64 -7.22
N ILE A 358 -18.62 -9.95 -6.68
CA ILE A 358 -17.49 -10.55 -5.95
C ILE A 358 -17.96 -11.19 -4.64
N LEU A 359 -18.87 -10.53 -3.91
CA LEU A 359 -19.39 -11.01 -2.64
C LEU A 359 -20.46 -12.08 -2.82
N GLY A 360 -21.16 -12.10 -3.94
CA GLY A 360 -22.28 -13.00 -4.23
C GLY A 360 -23.55 -12.67 -3.46
N VAL A 361 -23.54 -11.61 -2.66
CA VAL A 361 -24.67 -11.16 -1.81
C VAL A 361 -24.71 -9.63 -1.74
N GLY A 362 -25.80 -9.10 -1.21
CA GLY A 362 -25.99 -7.69 -0.93
C GLY A 362 -26.85 -6.97 -1.96
N SER A 363 -27.27 -5.76 -1.62
CA SER A 363 -28.01 -4.84 -2.46
C SER A 363 -27.23 -3.54 -2.64
N VAL A 364 -27.24 -3.00 -3.86
CA VAL A 364 -26.52 -1.76 -4.20
C VAL A 364 -27.45 -0.56 -4.04
N TYR A 365 -26.95 0.48 -3.39
CA TYR A 365 -27.64 1.75 -3.19
C TYR A 365 -26.71 2.92 -3.47
N VAL A 366 -27.28 4.10 -3.76
CA VAL A 366 -26.55 5.36 -3.73
C VAL A 366 -26.81 6.01 -2.37
N GLY A 367 -25.75 6.38 -1.66
CA GLY A 367 -25.86 7.05 -0.38
C GLY A 367 -26.35 8.49 -0.51
N PRO A 368 -26.95 9.06 0.55
CA PRO A 368 -27.50 10.41 0.51
C PRO A 368 -26.44 11.50 0.35
N GLU A 369 -25.22 11.27 0.83
CA GLU A 369 -24.08 12.20 0.68
C GLU A 369 -22.75 11.46 0.80
N SER A 370 -21.76 11.90 -0.01
CA SER A 370 -20.38 11.42 0.09
C SER A 370 -19.72 11.95 1.37
N SER A 371 -19.28 11.07 2.26
CA SER A 371 -18.47 11.45 3.41
C SER A 371 -17.09 12.01 3.03
N GLY A 372 -16.69 11.85 1.76
CA GLY A 372 -15.35 12.16 1.26
C GLY A 372 -14.25 11.20 1.74
N VAL A 373 -14.61 10.26 2.63
CA VAL A 373 -13.67 9.26 3.18
C VAL A 373 -13.60 8.02 2.29
N ALA A 374 -14.75 7.56 1.78
CA ALA A 374 -14.85 6.38 0.94
C ALA A 374 -15.75 6.61 -0.28
N ASP A 375 -15.43 5.91 -1.35
CA ASP A 375 -16.21 5.89 -2.58
C ASP A 375 -17.30 4.81 -2.52
N LEU A 376 -17.02 3.72 -1.78
CA LEU A 376 -17.97 2.65 -1.47
C LEU A 376 -17.98 2.35 0.03
N THR A 377 -19.16 2.07 0.58
CA THR A 377 -19.31 1.53 1.94
C THR A 377 -20.04 0.20 1.86
N ILE A 378 -19.42 -0.86 2.38
CA ILE A 378 -19.98 -2.21 2.44
C ILE A 378 -20.39 -2.48 3.88
N VAL A 379 -21.67 -2.69 4.12
CA VAL A 379 -22.21 -3.08 5.42
C VAL A 379 -22.56 -4.57 5.34
N VAL A 380 -21.73 -5.41 5.96
CA VAL A 380 -21.82 -6.87 5.87
C VAL A 380 -22.92 -7.39 6.78
N GLY A 381 -23.98 -7.91 6.19
CA GLY A 381 -25.12 -8.48 6.88
C GLY A 381 -24.93 -9.96 7.25
N ARG A 382 -25.95 -10.55 7.88
CA ARG A 382 -25.96 -11.97 8.28
C ARG A 382 -26.05 -12.95 7.11
N ASP A 383 -26.46 -12.48 5.93
CA ASP A 383 -26.54 -13.23 4.67
C ASP A 383 -25.16 -13.55 4.09
N PHE A 384 -24.12 -12.82 4.45
CA PHE A 384 -22.76 -13.12 4.02
C PHE A 384 -22.21 -14.33 4.78
N LYS A 385 -21.64 -15.28 4.03
CA LYS A 385 -20.91 -16.42 4.55
C LYS A 385 -19.54 -16.42 3.90
N ALA A 386 -18.49 -16.27 4.72
CA ALA A 386 -17.13 -16.50 4.24
C ALA A 386 -17.04 -17.96 3.76
N ALA A 387 -16.64 -18.13 2.48
CA ALA A 387 -16.44 -19.45 1.89
C ALA A 387 -15.08 -20.01 2.33
#